data_0dd57c7233201f59565673fce6bda38f
#
_entry.id   0dd57c7233201f59565673fce6bda38f
#
_cell.length_a   1.000
_cell.length_b   1.000
_cell.length_c   1.000
_cell.angle_alpha   90.00
_cell.angle_beta   90.00
_cell.angle_gamma   90.00
#
_symmetry.space_group_name_H-M   'P 1'
#
loop_
_entity.id
_entity.type
_entity.pdbx_description
1 polymer ?
#
loop_
_entity_poly.entity_id
_entity_poly.type
_entity_poly.pdbx_seq_one_letter_code
_entity_poly.pdbx_strand_id
1 'polypeptide(L)'
;MTTGSSIDGVLVQWGERLFYPASRIVKPDATPRLNTPNRPSAAAIRQRIAATVVRRAPQVMIKVTGGGRGMGAIAAHFRYICKNGQLRIEDDRGVVREGKEAMHDLVQQWRVSGSLIPETSHRREAFNIMLSMPHGTDAQTVLKAARGFAKRELRDHHYVMVLHEHQANPHVHLSVKAESIDGKRLNPRKTDLHRWRETFAEKLRELGVEAEATRQASRGANRRDERIWQGKARQQGRLSQRDEQQVKSGANYERSRSGAFQAWARIKKALQASDVPEDRELAKHIVRFVSESAYFKEVAPRLQREAARQDRQRTTPVQSREVVKTRPSVDLER
;
A
#
# COMPACT_ATOMS: atom_id res chain seq x y z
N MET A 1 -7.69 15.35 37.12
CA MET A 1 -8.68 14.62 36.29
C MET A 1 -8.03 14.30 34.96
N THR A 2 -7.52 13.09 34.78
CA THR A 2 -6.92 12.65 33.54
C THR A 2 -8.06 12.41 32.54
N THR A 3 -8.17 13.26 31.52
CA THR A 3 -9.08 13.06 30.39
C THR A 3 -8.71 11.77 29.69
N GLY A 4 -9.36 10.68 30.01
CA GLY A 4 -9.23 9.41 29.30
C GLY A 4 -9.53 9.66 27.84
N SER A 5 -8.56 9.43 26.96
CA SER A 5 -8.77 9.45 25.53
C SER A 5 -9.85 8.44 25.21
N SER A 6 -10.97 8.86 24.61
CA SER A 6 -12.05 7.94 24.25
C SER A 6 -11.54 6.84 23.34
N ILE A 7 -12.04 5.61 23.47
CA ILE A 7 -11.67 4.46 22.63
C ILE A 7 -11.77 4.85 21.16
N ASP A 8 -12.85 5.50 20.76
CA ASP A 8 -13.09 5.96 19.40
C ASP A 8 -12.05 6.99 18.93
N GLY A 9 -11.61 7.89 19.80
CA GLY A 9 -10.53 8.83 19.50
C GLY A 9 -9.19 8.12 19.22
N VAL A 10 -8.87 7.09 20.01
CA VAL A 10 -7.67 6.26 19.80
C VAL A 10 -7.78 5.48 18.49
N LEU A 11 -8.94 4.89 18.19
CA LEU A 11 -9.17 4.15 16.94
C LEU A 11 -9.00 5.05 15.72
N VAL A 12 -9.61 6.23 15.71
CA VAL A 12 -9.49 7.18 14.60
C VAL A 12 -8.03 7.62 14.43
N GLN A 13 -7.37 8.04 15.51
CA GLN A 13 -5.99 8.53 15.45
C GLN A 13 -5.00 7.48 14.90
N TRP A 14 -5.06 6.27 15.45
CA TRP A 14 -4.11 5.22 15.10
C TRP A 14 -4.53 4.44 13.86
N GLY A 15 -5.85 4.35 13.60
CA GLY A 15 -6.38 3.81 12.35
C GLY A 15 -5.99 4.63 11.13
N GLU A 16 -6.00 5.96 11.23
CA GLU A 16 -5.47 6.82 10.16
C GLU A 16 -4.00 6.51 9.85
N ARG A 17 -3.17 6.29 10.85
CA ARG A 17 -1.76 5.93 10.65
C ARG A 17 -1.58 4.59 9.96
N LEU A 18 -2.45 3.63 10.25
CA LEU A 18 -2.39 2.30 9.64
C LEU A 18 -2.88 2.30 8.20
N PHE A 19 -4.03 2.93 7.96
CA PHE A 19 -4.78 2.77 6.73
C PHE A 19 -4.67 3.96 5.78
N TYR A 20 -4.36 5.17 6.27
CA TYR A 20 -4.33 6.42 5.50
C TYR A 20 -3.00 7.18 5.63
N PRO A 21 -1.91 6.65 5.07
CA PRO A 21 -0.54 7.15 5.30
C PRO A 21 -0.25 8.54 4.76
N ALA A 22 -1.13 9.08 3.94
CA ALA A 22 -0.95 10.39 3.35
C ALA A 22 -1.43 11.53 4.24
N SER A 23 -2.17 11.23 5.32
CA SER A 23 -2.46 12.22 6.36
C SER A 23 -1.14 12.59 7.03
N ARG A 24 -0.40 13.51 6.41
CA ARG A 24 0.66 14.23 7.09
C ARG A 24 0.04 14.82 8.34
N ILE A 25 0.69 14.65 9.47
CA ILE A 25 0.38 15.43 10.67
C ILE A 25 -0.60 14.73 11.61
N VAL A 26 -0.13 13.71 12.27
CA VAL A 26 -0.38 13.74 13.70
C VAL A 26 1.00 13.68 14.36
N LYS A 27 1.44 14.78 14.94
CA LYS A 27 2.55 14.73 15.91
C LYS A 27 2.17 13.66 16.95
N PRO A 28 3.11 12.86 17.44
CA PRO A 28 2.82 11.76 18.36
C PRO A 28 1.94 12.14 19.55
N ASP A 29 2.00 13.40 19.98
CA ASP A 29 1.40 13.93 21.21
C ASP A 29 0.22 14.90 20.96
N ALA A 30 -0.23 15.07 19.71
CA ALA A 30 -1.35 15.96 19.45
C ALA A 30 -2.69 15.28 19.79
N THR A 31 -3.47 15.91 20.64
CA THR A 31 -4.84 15.51 20.94
C THR A 31 -5.67 15.41 19.66
N PRO A 32 -6.36 14.30 19.40
CA PRO A 32 -7.14 14.13 18.17
C PRO A 32 -8.25 15.18 18.08
N ARG A 33 -8.28 15.97 17.02
CA ARG A 33 -9.43 16.82 16.71
C ARG A 33 -10.50 15.97 16.03
N LEU A 34 -11.56 15.65 16.70
CA LEU A 34 -12.64 14.76 16.24
C LEU A 34 -13.45 15.32 15.06
N ASN A 35 -13.41 16.62 14.81
CA ASN A 35 -14.26 17.31 13.83
C ASN A 35 -13.53 17.78 12.57
N THR A 36 -12.56 17.06 12.05
CA THR A 36 -11.93 17.41 10.77
C THR A 36 -12.75 16.83 9.62
N PRO A 37 -13.18 17.61 8.61
CA PRO A 37 -13.86 17.09 7.42
C PRO A 37 -13.05 16.00 6.77
N ASN A 38 -13.69 14.90 6.35
CA ASN A 38 -13.10 13.71 5.71
C ASN A 38 -12.27 12.77 6.62
N ARG A 39 -12.42 12.82 7.94
CA ARG A 39 -11.86 11.78 8.81
C ARG A 39 -12.75 10.53 8.80
N PRO A 40 -12.15 9.32 8.74
CA PRO A 40 -12.90 8.10 8.89
C PRO A 40 -13.51 8.01 10.29
N SER A 41 -14.75 7.54 10.40
CA SER A 41 -15.38 7.28 11.69
C SER A 41 -14.71 6.09 12.40
N ALA A 42 -14.86 6.01 13.72
CA ALA A 42 -14.38 4.86 14.49
C ALA A 42 -15.01 3.55 14.01
N ALA A 43 -16.30 3.59 13.61
CA ALA A 43 -16.98 2.43 13.03
C ALA A 43 -16.31 1.99 11.71
N ALA A 44 -15.98 2.93 10.81
CA ALA A 44 -15.26 2.61 9.58
C ALA A 44 -13.87 2.02 9.86
N ILE A 45 -13.17 2.50 10.88
CA ILE A 45 -11.88 1.93 11.30
C ILE A 45 -12.06 0.51 11.84
N ARG A 46 -13.10 0.23 12.68
CA ARG A 46 -13.40 -1.14 13.14
C ARG A 46 -13.67 -2.09 11.98
N GLN A 47 -14.50 -1.68 11.03
CA GLN A 47 -14.79 -2.48 9.84
C GLN A 47 -13.50 -2.79 9.04
N ARG A 48 -12.63 -1.81 8.91
CA ARG A 48 -11.37 -1.97 8.18
C ARG A 48 -10.37 -2.85 8.92
N ILE A 49 -10.32 -2.75 10.24
CA ILE A 49 -9.56 -3.67 11.08
C ILE A 49 -10.09 -5.09 10.88
N ALA A 50 -11.41 -5.31 11.00
CA ALA A 50 -12.01 -6.63 10.81
C ALA A 50 -11.74 -7.20 9.41
N ALA A 51 -11.86 -6.40 8.35
CA ALA A 51 -11.49 -6.79 6.99
C ALA A 51 -10.02 -7.25 6.89
N THR A 52 -9.12 -6.55 7.58
CA THR A 52 -7.67 -6.84 7.53
C THR A 52 -7.28 -8.04 8.39
N VAL A 53 -7.76 -8.13 9.66
CA VAL A 53 -7.25 -9.12 10.64
C VAL A 53 -8.11 -10.36 10.76
N VAL A 54 -9.43 -10.25 10.55
CA VAL A 54 -10.39 -11.36 10.64
C VAL A 54 -10.59 -11.99 9.27
N ARG A 55 -11.17 -11.23 8.33
CA ARG A 55 -11.54 -11.73 6.99
C ARG A 55 -10.35 -11.91 6.04
N ARG A 56 -9.19 -11.30 6.35
CA ARG A 56 -7.98 -11.38 5.50
C ARG A 56 -8.28 -10.97 4.06
N ALA A 57 -9.08 -9.94 3.88
CA ALA A 57 -9.58 -9.49 2.58
C ALA A 57 -8.48 -9.35 1.52
N PRO A 58 -8.73 -9.77 0.29
CA PRO A 58 -7.79 -9.65 -0.82
C PRO A 58 -7.32 -8.21 -1.03
N GLN A 59 -6.05 -8.04 -1.34
CA GLN A 59 -5.46 -6.72 -1.49
C GLN A 59 -5.42 -6.31 -2.96
N VAL A 60 -5.95 -5.12 -3.23
CA VAL A 60 -5.83 -4.53 -4.56
C VAL A 60 -4.39 -4.15 -4.87
N MET A 61 -4.00 -4.25 -6.11
CA MET A 61 -2.73 -3.73 -6.59
C MET A 61 -2.95 -2.70 -7.70
N ILE A 62 -2.40 -1.50 -7.52
CA ILE A 62 -2.26 -0.51 -8.60
C ILE A 62 -0.80 -0.15 -8.74
N LYS A 63 -0.31 -0.19 -9.96
CA LYS A 63 1.08 0.09 -10.29
C LYS A 63 1.18 0.90 -11.57
N VAL A 64 1.94 1.99 -11.54
CA VAL A 64 2.41 2.64 -12.76
C VAL A 64 3.58 1.82 -13.29
N THR A 65 3.35 1.12 -14.42
CA THR A 65 4.30 0.16 -14.99
C THR A 65 5.27 0.83 -15.96
N GLY A 66 4.95 2.03 -16.42
CA GLY A 66 5.75 2.77 -17.36
C GLY A 66 5.02 3.98 -17.94
N GLY A 67 5.35 4.31 -19.18
CA GLY A 67 4.69 5.36 -19.95
C GLY A 67 5.37 5.61 -21.28
N GLY A 68 4.62 6.11 -22.24
CA GLY A 68 5.11 6.42 -23.58
C GLY A 68 5.71 7.83 -23.67
N ARG A 69 6.86 7.93 -24.33
CA ARG A 69 7.47 9.20 -24.71
C ARG A 69 7.31 9.38 -26.23
N GLY A 70 6.12 9.84 -26.65
CA GLY A 70 5.71 9.96 -28.05
C GLY A 70 4.85 8.79 -28.54
N MET A 71 4.27 8.96 -29.73
CA MET A 71 3.31 8.02 -30.32
C MET A 71 3.93 6.68 -30.66
N GLY A 72 5.19 6.62 -31.06
CA GLY A 72 5.87 5.36 -31.33
C GLY A 72 5.88 4.43 -30.13
N ALA A 73 6.22 4.95 -28.94
CA ALA A 73 6.22 4.19 -27.69
C ALA A 73 4.79 3.84 -27.22
N ILE A 74 3.81 4.73 -27.42
CA ILE A 74 2.39 4.49 -27.07
C ILE A 74 1.82 3.38 -27.96
N ALA A 75 2.02 3.47 -29.27
CA ALA A 75 1.58 2.45 -30.23
C ALA A 75 2.20 1.07 -29.94
N ALA A 76 3.50 1.04 -29.61
CA ALA A 76 4.14 -0.20 -29.19
C ALA A 76 3.51 -0.79 -27.93
N HIS A 77 3.13 0.05 -26.96
CA HIS A 77 2.45 -0.40 -25.76
C HIS A 77 1.03 -0.92 -26.07
N PHE A 78 0.28 -0.25 -26.94
CA PHE A 78 -1.05 -0.73 -27.36
C PHE A 78 -0.95 -2.12 -28.00
N ARG A 79 -0.01 -2.31 -28.95
CA ARG A 79 0.25 -3.64 -29.53
C ARG A 79 0.56 -4.68 -28.48
N TYR A 80 1.34 -4.32 -27.48
CA TYR A 80 1.72 -5.23 -26.39
C TYR A 80 0.50 -5.63 -25.54
N ILE A 81 -0.30 -4.67 -25.05
CA ILE A 81 -1.42 -4.97 -24.13
C ILE A 81 -2.59 -5.66 -24.84
N CYS A 82 -2.89 -5.34 -26.11
CA CYS A 82 -3.93 -6.01 -26.87
C CYS A 82 -3.43 -7.27 -27.65
N LYS A 83 -2.19 -7.73 -27.41
CA LYS A 83 -1.58 -8.89 -28.09
C LYS A 83 -1.72 -8.78 -29.63
N ASN A 84 -1.32 -7.65 -30.17
CA ASN A 84 -1.43 -7.35 -31.61
C ASN A 84 -2.87 -7.43 -32.15
N GLY A 85 -3.85 -6.97 -31.37
CA GLY A 85 -5.26 -6.92 -31.75
C GLY A 85 -6.05 -8.19 -31.41
N GLN A 86 -5.46 -9.16 -30.72
CA GLN A 86 -6.17 -10.38 -30.27
C GLN A 86 -7.08 -10.14 -29.06
N LEU A 87 -6.81 -9.11 -28.26
CA LEU A 87 -7.61 -8.72 -27.13
C LEU A 87 -8.35 -7.43 -27.40
N ARG A 88 -9.57 -7.38 -26.87
CA ARG A 88 -10.43 -6.18 -26.95
C ARG A 88 -9.79 -5.03 -26.19
N ILE A 89 -9.80 -3.86 -26.83
CA ILE A 89 -9.38 -2.59 -26.23
C ILE A 89 -10.59 -1.66 -26.15
N GLU A 90 -10.81 -1.10 -24.97
CA GLU A 90 -11.93 -0.20 -24.66
C GLU A 90 -11.38 1.21 -24.40
N ASP A 91 -12.00 2.23 -24.99
CA ASP A 91 -11.61 3.62 -24.76
C ASP A 91 -12.43 4.30 -23.63
N ASP A 92 -12.07 5.54 -23.31
CA ASP A 92 -12.71 6.36 -22.27
C ASP A 92 -14.21 6.64 -22.53
N ARG A 93 -14.69 6.46 -23.76
CA ARG A 93 -16.10 6.58 -24.14
C ARG A 93 -16.84 5.26 -24.07
N GLY A 94 -16.15 4.17 -23.76
CA GLY A 94 -16.71 2.81 -23.71
C GLY A 94 -16.80 2.12 -25.07
N VAL A 95 -16.16 2.67 -26.10
CA VAL A 95 -16.11 2.03 -27.41
C VAL A 95 -15.10 0.90 -27.37
N VAL A 96 -15.56 -0.31 -27.66
CA VAL A 96 -14.74 -1.52 -27.68
C VAL A 96 -14.28 -1.80 -29.10
N ARG A 97 -12.99 -2.03 -29.28
CA ARG A 97 -12.37 -2.36 -30.56
C ARG A 97 -11.60 -3.67 -30.47
N GLU A 98 -11.55 -4.39 -31.58
CA GLU A 98 -10.82 -5.66 -31.72
C GLU A 98 -10.21 -5.73 -33.12
N GLY A 99 -9.08 -6.39 -33.25
CA GLY A 99 -8.37 -6.51 -34.52
C GLY A 99 -7.24 -5.49 -34.72
N LYS A 100 -6.38 -5.79 -35.70
CA LYS A 100 -5.18 -4.97 -35.97
C LYS A 100 -5.52 -3.61 -36.56
N GLU A 101 -6.50 -3.56 -37.47
CA GLU A 101 -6.94 -2.34 -38.14
C GLU A 101 -7.58 -1.36 -37.14
N ALA A 102 -8.53 -1.85 -36.34
CA ALA A 102 -9.17 -1.05 -35.30
C ALA A 102 -8.18 -0.51 -34.25
N MET A 103 -7.14 -1.28 -33.94
CA MET A 103 -6.04 -0.81 -33.09
C MET A 103 -5.22 0.29 -33.79
N HIS A 104 -4.96 0.15 -35.09
CA HIS A 104 -4.23 1.18 -35.87
C HIS A 104 -5.02 2.50 -35.89
N ASP A 105 -6.31 2.44 -36.16
CA ASP A 105 -7.20 3.61 -36.16
C ASP A 105 -7.22 4.30 -34.79
N LEU A 106 -7.25 3.51 -33.71
CA LEU A 106 -7.17 4.03 -32.34
C LEU A 106 -5.84 4.77 -32.10
N VAL A 107 -4.72 4.26 -32.60
CA VAL A 107 -3.42 4.93 -32.52
C VAL A 107 -3.45 6.27 -33.25
N GLN A 108 -4.00 6.31 -34.46
CA GLN A 108 -4.13 7.58 -35.23
C GLN A 108 -5.07 8.57 -34.51
N GLN A 109 -6.19 8.09 -33.99
CA GLN A 109 -7.08 8.91 -33.18
C GLN A 109 -6.38 9.50 -31.94
N TRP A 110 -5.56 8.67 -31.24
CA TRP A 110 -4.82 9.15 -30.08
C TRP A 110 -3.78 10.21 -30.40
N ARG A 111 -3.20 10.17 -31.59
CA ARG A 111 -2.22 11.17 -32.05
C ARG A 111 -2.81 12.57 -32.05
N VAL A 112 -4.04 12.72 -32.51
CA VAL A 112 -4.70 14.02 -32.78
C VAL A 112 -5.77 14.39 -31.77
N SER A 113 -6.20 13.48 -30.90
CA SER A 113 -7.23 13.78 -29.90
C SER A 113 -6.66 14.66 -28.78
N GLY A 114 -7.17 15.88 -28.65
CA GLY A 114 -6.62 16.92 -27.76
C GLY A 114 -5.31 17.50 -28.30
N SER A 115 -4.28 17.62 -27.49
CA SER A 115 -2.95 18.07 -27.96
C SER A 115 -2.28 17.01 -28.84
N LEU A 116 -1.68 17.45 -29.96
CA LEU A 116 -0.91 16.58 -30.85
C LEU A 116 0.26 15.93 -30.12
N ILE A 117 0.35 14.60 -30.19
CA ILE A 117 1.49 13.85 -29.64
C ILE A 117 2.49 13.61 -30.78
N PRO A 118 3.73 14.13 -30.67
CA PRO A 118 4.77 13.86 -31.66
C PRO A 118 5.19 12.38 -31.64
N GLU A 119 5.86 11.92 -32.69
CA GLU A 119 6.34 10.54 -32.78
C GLU A 119 7.31 10.20 -31.63
N THR A 120 8.19 11.13 -31.30
CA THR A 120 9.12 11.07 -30.16
C THR A 120 8.97 12.32 -29.29
N SER A 121 9.09 12.17 -27.97
CA SER A 121 9.00 13.28 -27.02
C SER A 121 10.00 13.11 -25.88
N HIS A 122 10.56 14.20 -25.38
CA HIS A 122 11.41 14.20 -24.17
C HIS A 122 10.59 13.99 -22.90
N ARG A 123 9.32 14.34 -22.92
CA ARG A 123 8.41 14.18 -21.79
C ARG A 123 7.53 12.94 -21.95
N ARG A 124 6.95 12.49 -20.85
CA ARG A 124 6.02 11.37 -20.87
C ARG A 124 4.66 11.84 -21.40
N GLU A 125 4.19 11.28 -22.51
CA GLU A 125 2.89 11.64 -23.11
C GLU A 125 1.77 10.68 -22.70
N ALA A 126 2.11 9.50 -22.21
CA ALA A 126 1.13 8.58 -21.62
C ALA A 126 1.68 7.87 -20.40
N PHE A 127 0.79 7.50 -19.48
CA PHE A 127 1.08 6.63 -18.32
C PHE A 127 0.48 5.25 -18.54
N ASN A 128 1.27 4.22 -18.25
CA ASN A 128 0.81 2.84 -18.25
C ASN A 128 0.54 2.42 -16.81
N ILE A 129 -0.70 2.07 -16.52
CA ILE A 129 -1.18 1.74 -15.19
C ILE A 129 -1.75 0.33 -15.24
N MET A 130 -1.48 -0.47 -14.22
CA MET A 130 -2.04 -1.81 -14.07
C MET A 130 -2.87 -1.86 -12.78
N LEU A 131 -4.11 -2.30 -12.89
CA LEU A 131 -5.00 -2.62 -11.79
C LEU A 131 -5.15 -4.13 -11.72
N SER A 132 -4.91 -4.73 -10.56
CA SER A 132 -4.92 -6.19 -10.42
C SER A 132 -5.51 -6.64 -9.10
N MET A 133 -6.11 -7.82 -9.13
CA MET A 133 -6.56 -8.58 -7.97
C MET A 133 -5.81 -9.92 -7.88
N PRO A 134 -5.73 -10.53 -6.68
CA PRO A 134 -5.21 -11.88 -6.54
C PRO A 134 -6.03 -12.91 -7.32
N HIS A 135 -5.40 -14.06 -7.55
CA HIS A 135 -6.04 -15.24 -8.14
C HIS A 135 -7.36 -15.58 -7.43
N GLY A 136 -8.33 -16.06 -8.20
CA GLY A 136 -9.66 -16.42 -7.71
C GLY A 136 -10.68 -15.27 -7.76
N THR A 137 -10.27 -14.05 -8.11
CA THR A 137 -11.22 -12.95 -8.37
C THR A 137 -11.75 -13.04 -9.80
N ASP A 138 -13.06 -12.88 -9.99
CA ASP A 138 -13.65 -12.86 -11.32
C ASP A 138 -13.10 -11.71 -12.18
N ALA A 139 -12.60 -12.05 -13.36
CA ALA A 139 -11.93 -11.10 -14.26
C ALA A 139 -12.89 -10.02 -14.79
N GLN A 140 -14.15 -10.35 -15.04
CA GLN A 140 -15.15 -9.40 -15.51
C GLN A 140 -15.53 -8.41 -14.40
N THR A 141 -15.56 -8.85 -13.15
CA THR A 141 -15.75 -7.97 -11.99
C THR A 141 -14.57 -7.00 -11.83
N VAL A 142 -13.33 -7.47 -12.06
CA VAL A 142 -12.14 -6.61 -12.07
C VAL A 142 -12.23 -5.55 -13.18
N LEU A 143 -12.71 -5.92 -14.38
CA LEU A 143 -12.91 -4.98 -15.48
C LEU A 143 -14.00 -3.95 -15.15
N LYS A 144 -15.14 -4.38 -14.60
CA LYS A 144 -16.22 -3.45 -14.16
C LYS A 144 -15.71 -2.46 -13.10
N ALA A 145 -14.96 -2.93 -12.12
CA ALA A 145 -14.35 -2.09 -11.11
C ALA A 145 -13.32 -1.10 -11.70
N ALA A 146 -12.52 -1.55 -12.68
CA ALA A 146 -11.56 -0.70 -13.38
C ALA A 146 -12.25 0.40 -14.19
N ARG A 147 -13.39 0.13 -14.84
CA ARG A 147 -14.23 1.16 -15.47
C ARG A 147 -14.72 2.20 -14.47
N GLY A 148 -15.25 1.76 -13.32
CA GLY A 148 -15.69 2.66 -12.26
C GLY A 148 -14.55 3.50 -11.69
N PHE A 149 -13.38 2.90 -11.51
CA PHE A 149 -12.16 3.60 -11.11
C PHE A 149 -11.75 4.66 -12.14
N ALA A 150 -11.67 4.31 -13.42
CA ALA A 150 -11.24 5.21 -14.48
C ALA A 150 -12.19 6.41 -14.64
N LYS A 151 -13.50 6.18 -14.60
CA LYS A 151 -14.53 7.23 -14.62
C LYS A 151 -14.40 8.22 -13.46
N ARG A 152 -13.93 7.78 -12.28
CA ARG A 152 -13.77 8.64 -11.10
C ARG A 152 -12.43 9.36 -11.06
N GLU A 153 -11.33 8.65 -11.30
CA GLU A 153 -9.97 9.15 -11.09
C GLU A 153 -9.32 9.74 -12.33
N LEU A 154 -9.84 9.40 -13.53
CA LEU A 154 -9.26 9.75 -14.83
C LEU A 154 -10.26 10.41 -15.76
N ARG A 155 -11.39 10.93 -15.24
CA ARG A 155 -12.51 11.47 -16.02
C ARG A 155 -12.11 12.54 -17.03
N ASP A 156 -11.08 13.32 -16.70
CA ASP A 156 -10.61 14.44 -17.54
C ASP A 156 -9.45 14.02 -18.47
N HIS A 157 -9.15 12.72 -18.55
CA HIS A 157 -8.09 12.18 -19.39
C HIS A 157 -8.62 11.16 -20.39
N HIS A 158 -8.07 11.19 -21.59
CA HIS A 158 -8.26 10.08 -22.52
C HIS A 158 -7.50 8.86 -22.05
N TYR A 159 -8.13 7.70 -22.07
CA TYR A 159 -7.51 6.43 -21.73
C TYR A 159 -8.04 5.29 -22.57
N VAL A 160 -7.28 4.24 -22.62
CA VAL A 160 -7.72 2.93 -23.12
C VAL A 160 -7.44 1.87 -22.07
N MET A 161 -8.25 0.82 -22.05
CA MET A 161 -8.08 -0.31 -21.13
C MET A 161 -8.18 -1.65 -21.85
N VAL A 162 -7.42 -2.63 -21.38
CA VAL A 162 -7.41 -4.01 -21.84
C VAL A 162 -7.43 -4.94 -20.66
N LEU A 163 -8.37 -5.90 -20.64
CA LEU A 163 -8.42 -6.96 -19.64
C LEU A 163 -7.47 -8.10 -20.02
N HIS A 164 -6.68 -8.55 -19.04
CA HIS A 164 -5.87 -9.76 -19.12
C HIS A 164 -6.38 -10.77 -18.09
N GLU A 165 -7.07 -11.81 -18.57
CA GLU A 165 -7.62 -12.88 -17.74
C GLU A 165 -6.84 -14.20 -17.87
N HIS A 166 -5.94 -14.30 -18.85
CA HIS A 166 -5.16 -15.49 -19.14
C HIS A 166 -3.96 -15.71 -18.20
N GLN A 167 -3.74 -14.82 -17.25
CA GLN A 167 -2.72 -14.95 -16.21
C GLN A 167 -3.36 -15.30 -14.86
N ALA A 168 -2.57 -15.86 -13.95
CA ALA A 168 -3.06 -16.29 -12.64
C ALA A 168 -3.81 -15.19 -11.87
N ASN A 169 -3.36 -13.93 -12.01
CA ASN A 169 -4.00 -12.78 -11.37
C ASN A 169 -4.73 -11.96 -12.43
N PRO A 170 -6.06 -11.82 -12.39
CA PRO A 170 -6.79 -11.00 -13.32
C PRO A 170 -6.37 -9.52 -13.16
N HIS A 171 -6.12 -8.85 -14.30
CA HIS A 171 -5.68 -7.47 -14.27
C HIS A 171 -6.08 -6.71 -15.51
N VAL A 172 -6.24 -5.40 -15.33
CA VAL A 172 -6.55 -4.45 -16.40
C VAL A 172 -5.34 -3.55 -16.60
N HIS A 173 -4.87 -3.48 -17.84
CA HIS A 173 -3.94 -2.47 -18.28
C HIS A 173 -4.69 -1.21 -18.72
N LEU A 174 -4.26 -0.06 -18.21
CA LEU A 174 -4.69 1.24 -18.70
C LEU A 174 -3.50 1.97 -19.32
N SER A 175 -3.70 2.54 -20.50
CA SER A 175 -2.86 3.61 -21.01
C SER A 175 -3.65 4.91 -20.92
N VAL A 176 -3.09 5.89 -20.23
CA VAL A 176 -3.75 7.16 -19.92
C VAL A 176 -2.94 8.29 -20.54
N LYS A 177 -3.58 9.14 -21.36
CA LYS A 177 -2.94 10.33 -21.91
C LYS A 177 -2.49 11.24 -20.77
N ALA A 178 -1.23 11.68 -20.78
CA ALA A 178 -0.67 12.45 -19.68
C ALA A 178 -1.32 13.83 -19.55
N GLU A 179 -1.73 14.42 -20.66
CA GLU A 179 -2.44 15.70 -20.68
C GLU A 179 -3.94 15.47 -20.63
N SER A 180 -4.63 16.17 -19.72
CA SER A 180 -6.08 16.15 -19.60
C SER A 180 -6.72 17.03 -20.69
N ILE A 181 -8.03 16.93 -20.80
CA ILE A 181 -8.84 17.79 -21.70
C ILE A 181 -8.63 19.27 -21.34
N ASP A 182 -8.42 19.60 -20.07
CA ASP A 182 -8.16 20.96 -19.58
C ASP A 182 -6.68 21.37 -19.65
N GLY A 183 -5.83 20.61 -20.32
CA GLY A 183 -4.39 20.88 -20.45
C GLY A 183 -3.54 20.58 -19.20
N LYS A 184 -4.14 20.09 -18.10
CA LYS A 184 -3.40 19.70 -16.91
C LYS A 184 -2.70 18.36 -17.14
N ARG A 185 -1.49 18.23 -16.57
CA ARG A 185 -0.72 17.00 -16.76
C ARG A 185 -0.80 16.09 -15.56
N LEU A 186 -1.09 14.82 -15.81
CA LEU A 186 -1.04 13.74 -14.83
C LEU A 186 0.39 13.56 -14.32
N ASN A 187 0.55 13.57 -13.00
CA ASN A 187 1.83 13.32 -12.33
C ASN A 187 1.60 12.50 -11.06
N PRO A 188 1.38 11.18 -11.18
CA PRO A 188 0.99 10.35 -10.05
C PRO A 188 2.08 10.29 -8.98
N ARG A 189 1.76 10.78 -7.79
CA ARG A 189 2.60 10.71 -6.61
C ARG A 189 2.18 9.53 -5.72
N LYS A 190 2.95 9.24 -4.68
CA LYS A 190 2.62 8.17 -3.72
C LYS A 190 1.24 8.34 -3.07
N THR A 191 0.83 9.59 -2.84
CA THR A 191 -0.50 9.95 -2.33
C THR A 191 -1.61 9.57 -3.30
N ASP A 192 -1.41 9.87 -4.60
CA ASP A 192 -2.38 9.54 -5.64
C ASP A 192 -2.50 8.02 -5.80
N LEU A 193 -1.38 7.30 -5.81
CA LEU A 193 -1.39 5.84 -5.86
C LEU A 193 -2.09 5.19 -4.66
N HIS A 194 -2.07 5.85 -3.50
CA HIS A 194 -2.82 5.36 -2.35
C HIS A 194 -4.31 5.61 -2.54
N ARG A 195 -4.72 6.84 -2.89
CA ARG A 195 -6.10 7.18 -3.21
C ARG A 195 -6.67 6.27 -4.29
N TRP A 196 -5.93 6.04 -5.35
CA TRP A 196 -6.33 5.14 -6.44
C TRP A 196 -6.62 3.71 -5.95
N ARG A 197 -5.75 3.16 -5.06
CA ARG A 197 -6.03 1.83 -4.48
C ARG A 197 -7.30 1.83 -3.65
N GLU A 198 -7.53 2.88 -2.87
CA GLU A 198 -8.78 3.01 -2.09
C GLU A 198 -9.99 3.06 -3.01
N THR A 199 -9.95 3.89 -4.06
CA THR A 199 -11.03 3.98 -5.05
C THR A 199 -11.27 2.64 -5.76
N PHE A 200 -10.22 1.94 -6.16
CA PHE A 200 -10.37 0.64 -6.82
C PHE A 200 -10.92 -0.43 -5.87
N ALA A 201 -10.47 -0.46 -4.61
CA ALA A 201 -11.03 -1.35 -3.60
C ALA A 201 -12.51 -1.02 -3.30
N GLU A 202 -12.87 0.26 -3.26
CA GLU A 202 -14.27 0.70 -3.12
C GLU A 202 -15.14 0.18 -4.27
N LYS A 203 -14.67 0.35 -5.53
CA LYS A 203 -15.40 -0.14 -6.71
C LYS A 203 -15.56 -1.65 -6.75
N LEU A 204 -14.61 -2.40 -6.24
CA LEU A 204 -14.73 -3.85 -6.07
C LEU A 204 -15.76 -4.21 -4.99
N ARG A 205 -15.78 -3.50 -3.86
CA ARG A 205 -16.77 -3.72 -2.79
C ARG A 205 -18.20 -3.40 -3.25
N GLU A 206 -18.39 -2.34 -4.06
CA GLU A 206 -19.68 -2.03 -4.69
C GLU A 206 -20.19 -3.18 -5.58
N LEU A 207 -19.30 -4.02 -6.08
CA LEU A 207 -19.59 -5.21 -6.89
C LEU A 207 -19.59 -6.51 -6.09
N GLY A 208 -19.59 -6.44 -4.75
CA GLY A 208 -19.66 -7.60 -3.86
C GLY A 208 -18.33 -8.32 -3.60
N VAL A 209 -17.20 -7.79 -4.11
CA VAL A 209 -15.88 -8.36 -3.82
C VAL A 209 -15.29 -7.68 -2.59
N GLU A 210 -15.06 -8.44 -1.52
CA GLU A 210 -14.30 -7.93 -0.38
C GLU A 210 -12.86 -7.62 -0.78
N ALA A 211 -12.54 -6.34 -0.93
CA ALA A 211 -11.21 -5.90 -1.35
C ALA A 211 -10.70 -4.77 -0.46
N GLU A 212 -9.41 -4.79 -0.15
CA GLU A 212 -8.75 -3.81 0.71
C GLU A 212 -7.50 -3.22 0.06
N ALA A 213 -7.20 -1.98 0.46
CA ALA A 213 -6.03 -1.23 0.02
C ALA A 213 -4.98 -1.07 1.14
N THR A 214 -4.89 -2.04 2.05
CA THR A 214 -4.02 -1.98 3.23
C THR A 214 -2.55 -2.06 2.84
N ARG A 215 -1.72 -1.18 3.40
CA ARG A 215 -0.28 -1.14 3.10
C ARG A 215 0.44 -2.41 3.56
N GLN A 216 1.51 -2.78 2.84
CA GLN A 216 2.39 -3.87 3.28
C GLN A 216 2.96 -3.65 4.69
N ALA A 217 3.27 -2.39 5.08
CA ALA A 217 3.73 -2.07 6.42
C ALA A 217 2.71 -2.44 7.49
N SER A 218 1.44 -2.07 7.28
CA SER A 218 0.33 -2.38 8.20
C SER A 218 0.04 -3.88 8.30
N ARG A 219 0.37 -4.65 7.26
CA ARG A 219 0.24 -6.11 7.22
C ARG A 219 1.49 -6.85 7.70
N GLY A 220 2.53 -6.14 8.11
CA GLY A 220 3.81 -6.73 8.52
C GLY A 220 4.52 -7.56 7.44
N ALA A 221 4.26 -7.26 6.15
CA ALA A 221 4.92 -7.96 5.06
C ALA A 221 6.36 -7.48 4.89
N ASN A 222 7.33 -8.38 4.78
CA ASN A 222 8.77 -8.07 4.73
C ASN A 222 9.44 -8.42 3.40
N ARG A 223 8.78 -9.15 2.51
CA ARG A 223 9.36 -9.60 1.24
C ARG A 223 9.19 -8.57 0.13
N ARG A 224 10.14 -8.54 -0.80
CA ARG A 224 9.97 -7.84 -2.07
C ARG A 224 9.24 -8.77 -3.03
N ASP A 225 8.24 -8.22 -3.73
CA ASP A 225 7.63 -8.94 -4.82
C ASP A 225 8.64 -9.09 -5.96
N GLU A 226 8.69 -10.27 -6.56
CA GLU A 226 9.53 -10.53 -7.72
C GLU A 226 9.15 -9.60 -8.89
N ARG A 227 10.14 -9.11 -9.60
CA ARG A 227 9.88 -8.30 -10.81
C ARG A 227 9.34 -9.21 -11.92
N ILE A 228 8.36 -8.73 -12.67
CA ILE A 228 7.70 -9.50 -13.73
C ILE A 228 8.71 -10.11 -14.72
N TRP A 229 9.78 -9.35 -15.08
CA TRP A 229 10.80 -9.86 -15.98
C TRP A 229 11.62 -11.01 -15.37
N GLN A 230 11.86 -10.99 -14.05
CA GLN A 230 12.57 -12.07 -13.35
C GLN A 230 11.72 -13.35 -13.36
N GLY A 231 10.42 -13.22 -13.06
CA GLY A 231 9.49 -14.34 -13.15
C GLY A 231 9.42 -14.94 -14.56
N LYS A 232 9.31 -14.09 -15.59
CA LYS A 232 9.33 -14.54 -16.99
C LYS A 232 10.66 -15.18 -17.37
N ALA A 233 11.80 -14.59 -17.00
CA ALA A 233 13.11 -15.12 -17.30
C ALA A 233 13.36 -16.47 -16.62
N ARG A 234 12.83 -16.68 -15.43
CA ARG A 234 12.85 -17.98 -14.74
C ARG A 234 11.97 -19.01 -15.43
N GLN A 235 10.74 -18.64 -15.78
CA GLN A 235 9.83 -19.51 -16.52
C GLN A 235 10.41 -19.97 -17.87
N GLN A 236 11.27 -19.15 -18.46
CA GLN A 236 11.98 -19.43 -19.71
C GLN A 236 13.35 -20.10 -19.50
N GLY A 237 13.71 -20.49 -18.29
CA GLY A 237 14.99 -21.12 -17.98
C GLY A 237 16.22 -20.22 -18.06
N ARG A 238 16.03 -18.90 -18.25
CA ARG A 238 17.12 -17.90 -18.38
C ARG A 238 17.71 -17.45 -17.04
N LEU A 239 17.02 -17.73 -15.92
CA LEU A 239 17.51 -17.51 -14.56
C LEU A 239 17.49 -18.85 -13.83
N SER A 240 18.66 -19.35 -13.48
CA SER A 240 18.86 -20.71 -12.95
C SER A 240 18.57 -20.86 -11.47
N GLN A 241 18.54 -19.81 -10.69
CA GLN A 241 18.26 -19.86 -9.24
C GLN A 241 17.13 -18.89 -8.86
N ARG A 242 16.31 -19.35 -7.92
CA ARG A 242 15.51 -18.43 -7.12
C ARG A 242 16.51 -17.62 -6.29
N ASP A 243 16.80 -16.38 -6.71
CA ASP A 243 17.34 -15.43 -5.75
C ASP A 243 16.49 -15.51 -4.51
N GLU A 244 17.09 -15.82 -3.35
CA GLU A 244 16.37 -15.79 -2.08
C GLU A 244 15.58 -14.50 -2.07
N GLN A 245 14.27 -14.59 -1.85
CA GLN A 245 13.39 -13.42 -1.92
C GLN A 245 13.97 -12.35 -1.03
N GLN A 246 14.57 -11.31 -1.63
CA GLN A 246 15.26 -10.27 -0.88
C GLN A 246 14.32 -9.65 0.14
N VAL A 247 14.65 -9.81 1.41
CA VAL A 247 13.95 -9.14 2.50
C VAL A 247 14.20 -7.64 2.38
N LYS A 248 13.17 -6.86 2.55
CA LYS A 248 13.29 -5.40 2.58
C LYS A 248 14.05 -4.99 3.83
N SER A 249 15.01 -4.09 3.69
CA SER A 249 15.83 -3.60 4.79
C SER A 249 16.04 -2.08 4.70
N GLY A 250 16.67 -1.50 5.72
CA GLY A 250 17.04 -0.09 5.78
C GLY A 250 16.11 0.78 6.65
N ALA A 251 16.59 1.96 7.03
CA ALA A 251 15.96 2.83 8.02
C ALA A 251 14.49 3.20 7.70
N ASN A 252 14.15 3.42 6.44
CA ASN A 252 12.77 3.72 6.04
C ASN A 252 11.83 2.51 6.17
N TYR A 253 12.35 1.31 5.92
CA TYR A 253 11.62 0.07 6.14
C TYR A 253 11.32 -0.11 7.62
N GLU A 254 12.34 -0.03 8.49
CA GLU A 254 12.21 -0.17 9.93
C GLU A 254 11.25 0.87 10.53
N ARG A 255 11.42 2.14 10.18
CA ARG A 255 10.53 3.21 10.65
C ARG A 255 9.07 2.98 10.27
N SER A 256 8.82 2.53 9.04
CA SER A 256 7.46 2.27 8.55
C SER A 256 6.81 1.09 9.28
N ARG A 257 7.58 0.05 9.60
CA ARG A 257 7.09 -1.16 10.29
C ARG A 257 6.89 -0.91 11.77
N SER A 258 7.88 -0.33 12.46
CA SER A 258 7.75 0.00 13.87
C SER A 258 6.58 0.95 14.12
N GLY A 259 6.36 1.95 13.25
CA GLY A 259 5.21 2.83 13.33
C GLY A 259 3.86 2.10 13.14
N ALA A 260 3.79 1.13 12.24
CA ALA A 260 2.59 0.31 12.08
C ALA A 260 2.36 -0.61 13.30
N PHE A 261 3.43 -1.17 13.86
CA PHE A 261 3.38 -1.99 15.07
C PHE A 261 2.90 -1.20 16.30
N GLN A 262 3.44 0.01 16.48
CA GLN A 262 2.98 0.90 17.53
C GLN A 262 1.49 1.22 17.38
N ALA A 263 1.03 1.49 16.16
CA ALA A 263 -0.38 1.74 15.90
C ALA A 263 -1.25 0.52 16.24
N TRP A 264 -0.86 -0.69 15.85
CA TRP A 264 -1.56 -1.91 16.23
C TRP A 264 -1.59 -2.11 17.75
N ALA A 265 -0.48 -1.87 18.45
CA ALA A 265 -0.41 -1.99 19.91
C ALA A 265 -1.36 -1.00 20.62
N ARG A 266 -1.43 0.26 20.16
CA ARG A 266 -2.33 1.28 20.72
C ARG A 266 -3.80 0.93 20.46
N ILE A 267 -4.14 0.54 19.24
CA ILE A 267 -5.50 0.08 18.89
C ILE A 267 -5.90 -1.13 19.72
N LYS A 268 -5.04 -2.16 19.79
CA LYS A 268 -5.28 -3.34 20.62
C LYS A 268 -5.58 -2.96 22.07
N LYS A 269 -4.73 -2.10 22.70
CA LYS A 269 -4.92 -1.68 24.08
C LYS A 269 -6.26 -0.97 24.29
N ALA A 270 -6.67 -0.10 23.36
CA ALA A 270 -7.95 0.59 23.43
C ALA A 270 -9.13 -0.38 23.31
N LEU A 271 -9.10 -1.31 22.36
CA LEU A 271 -10.14 -2.30 22.16
C LEU A 271 -10.24 -3.31 23.33
N GLN A 272 -9.12 -3.65 23.97
CA GLN A 272 -9.09 -4.49 25.18
C GLN A 272 -9.77 -3.83 26.39
N ALA A 273 -9.71 -2.50 26.46
CA ALA A 273 -10.31 -1.70 27.52
C ALA A 273 -11.79 -1.34 27.22
N SER A 274 -12.34 -1.80 26.11
CA SER A 274 -13.74 -1.54 25.73
C SER A 274 -14.69 -2.44 26.52
N ASP A 275 -15.83 -1.87 26.90
CA ASP A 275 -16.95 -2.62 27.49
C ASP A 275 -17.69 -3.47 26.44
N VAL A 276 -17.49 -3.18 25.15
CA VAL A 276 -18.12 -3.88 24.02
C VAL A 276 -17.40 -5.22 23.76
N PRO A 277 -18.11 -6.37 23.85
CA PRO A 277 -17.51 -7.69 23.66
C PRO A 277 -16.83 -7.86 22.31
N GLU A 278 -17.42 -7.31 21.23
CA GLU A 278 -16.92 -7.36 19.86
C GLU A 278 -15.57 -6.65 19.72
N ASP A 279 -15.37 -5.55 20.44
CA ASP A 279 -14.08 -4.83 20.48
C ASP A 279 -12.99 -5.70 21.12
N ARG A 280 -13.31 -6.39 22.23
CA ARG A 280 -12.35 -7.28 22.89
C ARG A 280 -11.99 -8.48 22.02
N GLU A 281 -12.96 -9.02 21.27
CA GLU A 281 -12.70 -10.10 20.30
C GLU A 281 -11.82 -9.61 19.16
N LEU A 282 -12.10 -8.42 18.65
CA LEU A 282 -11.28 -7.81 17.60
C LEU A 282 -9.84 -7.58 18.07
N ALA A 283 -9.63 -7.25 19.34
CA ALA A 283 -8.29 -7.13 19.94
C ALA A 283 -7.53 -8.47 19.94
N LYS A 284 -8.19 -9.60 20.19
CA LYS A 284 -7.57 -10.95 20.11
C LYS A 284 -7.14 -11.26 18.67
N HIS A 285 -7.99 -10.95 17.69
CA HIS A 285 -7.66 -11.11 16.28
C HIS A 285 -6.46 -10.25 15.85
N ILE A 286 -6.32 -9.03 16.38
CA ILE A 286 -5.14 -8.19 16.13
C ILE A 286 -3.88 -8.87 16.67
N VAL A 287 -3.91 -9.42 17.88
CA VAL A 287 -2.75 -10.13 18.46
C VAL A 287 -2.31 -11.27 17.55
N ARG A 288 -3.25 -12.14 17.16
CA ARG A 288 -2.98 -13.25 16.25
C ARG A 288 -2.41 -12.78 14.91
N PHE A 289 -3.05 -11.77 14.29
CA PHE A 289 -2.60 -11.21 13.02
C PHE A 289 -1.17 -10.68 13.07
N VAL A 290 -0.85 -9.93 14.13
CA VAL A 290 0.48 -9.33 14.33
C VAL A 290 1.53 -10.41 14.59
N SER A 291 1.24 -11.38 15.46
CA SER A 291 2.18 -12.48 15.79
C SER A 291 2.48 -13.39 14.58
N GLU A 292 1.52 -13.60 13.70
CA GLU A 292 1.68 -14.37 12.46
C GLU A 292 2.43 -13.59 11.36
N SER A 293 2.57 -12.28 11.49
CA SER A 293 3.19 -11.44 10.46
C SER A 293 4.68 -11.74 10.28
N ALA A 294 5.16 -11.68 9.03
CA ALA A 294 6.55 -11.96 8.71
C ALA A 294 7.52 -11.01 9.43
N TYR A 295 7.14 -9.74 9.59
CA TYR A 295 7.95 -8.77 10.32
C TYR A 295 8.05 -9.09 11.82
N PHE A 296 6.96 -9.52 12.46
CA PHE A 296 7.01 -9.90 13.88
C PHE A 296 7.93 -11.10 14.10
N LYS A 297 7.81 -12.12 13.25
CA LYS A 297 8.68 -13.31 13.33
C LYS A 297 10.15 -12.96 13.15
N GLU A 298 10.46 -11.92 12.37
CA GLU A 298 11.82 -11.42 12.17
C GLU A 298 12.35 -10.68 13.41
N VAL A 299 11.52 -9.84 14.05
CA VAL A 299 11.98 -8.98 15.16
C VAL A 299 11.78 -9.59 16.55
N ALA A 300 10.88 -10.56 16.71
CA ALA A 300 10.55 -11.16 18.01
C ALA A 300 11.77 -11.68 18.78
N PRO A 301 12.74 -12.40 18.15
CA PRO A 301 13.92 -12.87 18.88
C PRO A 301 14.80 -11.73 19.42
N ARG A 302 14.85 -10.61 18.69
CA ARG A 302 15.59 -9.41 19.14
C ARG A 302 14.89 -8.76 20.34
N LEU A 303 13.57 -8.57 20.26
CA LEU A 303 12.78 -7.99 21.34
C LEU A 303 12.86 -8.83 22.62
N GLN A 304 12.85 -10.15 22.50
CA GLN A 304 13.02 -11.05 23.64
C GLN A 304 14.40 -10.91 24.29
N ARG A 305 15.46 -10.80 23.50
CA ARG A 305 16.83 -10.57 24.02
C ARG A 305 16.95 -9.21 24.71
N GLU A 306 16.32 -8.17 24.16
CA GLU A 306 16.32 -6.83 24.78
C GLU A 306 15.54 -6.82 26.08
N ALA A 307 14.36 -7.46 26.14
CA ALA A 307 13.60 -7.62 27.38
C ALA A 307 14.38 -8.38 28.47
N ALA A 308 14.99 -9.51 28.13
CA ALA A 308 15.79 -10.28 29.04
C ALA A 308 17.04 -9.52 29.59
N ARG A 309 17.63 -8.63 28.76
CA ARG A 309 18.71 -7.75 29.23
C ARG A 309 18.20 -6.68 30.19
N GLN A 310 17.05 -6.10 29.96
CA GLN A 310 16.45 -5.10 30.84
C GLN A 310 16.06 -5.71 32.17
N ASP A 311 15.51 -6.91 32.21
CA ASP A 311 15.19 -7.62 33.46
C ASP A 311 16.43 -7.95 34.26
N ARG A 312 17.52 -8.40 33.62
CA ARG A 312 18.80 -8.63 34.29
C ARG A 312 19.39 -7.35 34.92
N GLN A 313 19.26 -6.20 34.23
CA GLN A 313 19.72 -4.92 34.74
C GLN A 313 18.88 -4.42 35.93
N ARG A 314 17.58 -4.75 35.96
CA ARG A 314 16.69 -4.42 37.09
C ARG A 314 16.91 -5.30 38.32
N THR A 315 17.36 -6.54 38.13
CA THR A 315 17.58 -7.52 39.20
C THR A 315 18.99 -7.51 39.73
N THR A 316 19.92 -6.75 39.13
CA THR A 316 21.27 -6.62 39.68
C THR A 316 21.23 -5.60 40.83
N PRO A 317 21.51 -6.01 42.11
CA PRO A 317 21.54 -5.06 43.22
C PRO A 317 22.69 -4.06 42.99
N VAL A 318 22.41 -2.80 43.20
CA VAL A 318 23.44 -1.77 43.27
C VAL A 318 24.31 -2.11 44.49
N GLN A 319 25.47 -2.72 44.27
CA GLN A 319 26.50 -2.81 45.31
C GLN A 319 26.96 -1.39 45.58
N SER A 320 26.50 -0.88 46.71
CA SER A 320 27.00 0.37 47.30
C SER A 320 28.52 0.23 47.48
N ARG A 321 29.28 0.92 46.66
CA ARG A 321 30.71 1.13 46.93
C ARG A 321 30.80 2.06 48.12
N GLU A 322 30.97 1.49 49.31
CA GLU A 322 31.49 2.20 50.46
C GLU A 322 32.90 2.72 50.12
N VAL A 323 33.02 4.02 49.94
CA VAL A 323 34.29 4.70 49.82
C VAL A 323 34.81 4.88 51.24
N VAL A 324 35.64 3.94 51.69
CA VAL A 324 36.45 4.11 52.88
C VAL A 324 37.46 5.21 52.59
N LYS A 325 37.21 6.40 53.12
CA LYS A 325 38.17 7.49 53.18
C LYS A 325 39.10 7.24 54.37
N THR A 326 40.21 6.57 54.18
CA THR A 326 41.34 6.62 55.09
C THR A 326 42.15 7.87 54.81
N ARG A 327 42.12 8.82 55.76
CA ARG A 327 43.07 9.96 55.81
C ARG A 327 44.41 9.44 56.43
N PRO A 328 45.56 9.69 55.83
CA PRO A 328 46.83 9.62 56.53
C PRO A 328 47.04 10.87 57.37
N SER A 329 47.24 10.68 58.69
CA SER A 329 47.80 11.71 59.59
C SER A 329 49.25 11.90 59.24
N VAL A 330 49.62 13.14 58.89
CA VAL A 330 51.04 13.57 58.82
C VAL A 330 51.37 14.27 60.14
N ASP A 331 52.18 13.62 60.99
CA ASP A 331 52.81 14.25 62.04
C ASP A 331 53.97 15.08 61.53
N LEU A 332 53.95 16.36 61.90
CA LEU A 332 55.05 17.32 61.73
C LEU A 332 55.82 17.36 63.08
N GLU A 333 57.01 16.84 63.07
CA GLU A 333 58.04 17.29 64.03
C GLU A 333 59.32 17.69 63.32
N ARG A 334 59.68 18.97 63.65
CA ARG A 334 60.96 19.69 63.49
C ARG A 334 61.41 20.11 62.07
#